data_3468af890218092849f77188bcfe14c9
#
_entry.id   3468af890218092849f77188bcfe14c9
#
_cell.length_a   1.000
_cell.length_b   1.000
_cell.length_c   1.000
_cell.angle_alpha   90.00
_cell.angle_beta   90.00
_cell.angle_gamma   90.00
#
_symmetry.space_group_name_H-M   'P 1'
#
loop_
_entity.id
_entity.type
_entity.pdbx_description
1 polymer ?
#
loop_
_entity_poly.entity_id
_entity_poly.type
_entity_poly.pdbx_seq_one_letter_code
_entity_poly.pdbx_strand_id
1 'polypeptide(L)'
;MKTNFLLRLVGLILAIITPVVSLLVTDVTVPFDKEEIEVATEKAGGFIKGVCHADPDYELIKDANIGWFRDDIPFPYDKDGNLSKSYLGWKEYVKGYVKEGIKIFAITPYPEDFIEYGLDPRDPANREAIQDIARFYVEDLRGIVGAFQITNEMGLDRFTYPLEMDEAAEFIGMQLEAMAPIKGDILIGYNLTAQSLFPKVLPLMMRDYHKYCDYVGMDIYIGCFEPVLKNAEQFVTVLKLIRRLTGKPIILCEFGYIGLGEPKSNREKKAILKQYGYKSEWAAKKDIDNFINNLPEELRNEFDRYADESPKIRANRMFEGEFSNHLYRELQDGFGVYGFPHTPQGQANFFRYVIPRVRSLDFVIGTIVYCWSDSGACYVCGQSDCPVETKWGLVDGEGNPKPAYYAVKEAFSDVKEYEFEICDKHFEISISKK
;
A
#
# COMPACT_ATOMS: atom_id res chain seq x y z
N MET A 1 -36.86 -12.50 -10.94
CA MET A 1 -35.49 -12.64 -10.43
C MET A 1 -34.63 -11.37 -10.55
N LYS A 2 -34.69 -10.62 -11.66
CA LYS A 2 -33.85 -9.39 -11.84
C LYS A 2 -34.19 -8.24 -10.86
N THR A 3 -35.42 -8.09 -10.44
CA THR A 3 -35.89 -7.01 -9.53
C THR A 3 -35.32 -7.18 -8.11
N ASN A 4 -35.16 -8.42 -7.62
CA ASN A 4 -34.61 -8.69 -6.29
C ASN A 4 -33.12 -8.47 -6.21
N PHE A 5 -32.39 -8.64 -7.30
CA PHE A 5 -30.95 -8.36 -7.35
C PHE A 5 -30.67 -6.85 -7.30
N LEU A 6 -31.44 -6.06 -8.08
CA LEU A 6 -31.29 -4.60 -8.08
C LEU A 6 -31.62 -3.98 -6.71
N LEU A 7 -32.69 -4.47 -6.05
CA LEU A 7 -33.05 -4.04 -4.70
C LEU A 7 -32.02 -4.41 -3.64
N ARG A 8 -31.38 -5.58 -3.74
CA ARG A 8 -30.29 -5.98 -2.86
C ARG A 8 -29.03 -5.15 -3.11
N LEU A 9 -28.70 -4.85 -4.36
CA LEU A 9 -27.57 -3.99 -4.73
C LEU A 9 -27.79 -2.55 -4.24
N VAL A 10 -29.00 -2.00 -4.44
CA VAL A 10 -29.37 -0.68 -3.92
C VAL A 10 -29.36 -0.66 -2.39
N GLY A 11 -29.86 -1.71 -1.74
CA GLY A 11 -29.79 -1.87 -0.28
C GLY A 11 -28.34 -1.94 0.24
N LEU A 12 -27.45 -2.65 -0.44
CA LEU A 12 -26.05 -2.73 -0.10
C LEU A 12 -25.34 -1.37 -0.31
N ILE A 13 -25.62 -0.70 -1.42
CA ILE A 13 -25.10 0.64 -1.71
C ILE A 13 -25.59 1.64 -0.65
N LEU A 14 -26.86 1.61 -0.28
CA LEU A 14 -27.42 2.46 0.76
C LEU A 14 -26.85 2.09 2.15
N ALA A 15 -26.64 0.83 2.45
CA ALA A 15 -26.02 0.38 3.70
C ALA A 15 -24.55 0.83 3.83
N ILE A 16 -23.85 1.01 2.72
CA ILE A 16 -22.47 1.54 2.69
C ILE A 16 -22.47 3.08 2.64
N ILE A 17 -23.31 3.67 1.80
CA ILE A 17 -23.36 5.13 1.61
C ILE A 17 -23.98 5.82 2.81
N THR A 18 -25.02 5.27 3.43
CA THR A 18 -25.72 5.93 4.56
C THR A 18 -24.81 6.14 5.78
N PRO A 19 -23.98 5.17 6.24
CA PRO A 19 -23.00 5.40 7.29
C PRO A 19 -21.91 6.40 6.88
N VAL A 20 -21.43 6.33 5.63
CA VAL A 20 -20.41 7.25 5.10
C VAL A 20 -20.97 8.67 4.99
N VAL A 21 -22.17 8.84 4.47
CA VAL A 21 -22.86 10.15 4.40
C VAL A 21 -23.23 10.64 5.81
N SER A 22 -23.66 9.76 6.70
CA SER A 22 -23.93 10.10 8.11
C SER A 22 -22.66 10.54 8.84
N LEU A 23 -21.52 9.86 8.63
CA LEU A 23 -20.21 10.26 9.12
C LEU A 23 -19.70 11.57 8.51
N LEU A 24 -20.08 11.86 7.26
CA LEU A 24 -19.74 13.13 6.59
C LEU A 24 -20.66 14.30 7.03
N VAL A 25 -21.87 14.00 7.50
CA VAL A 25 -22.89 15.00 7.85
C VAL A 25 -23.02 15.21 9.36
N THR A 26 -22.70 14.20 10.18
CA THR A 26 -22.68 14.37 11.63
C THR A 26 -21.34 14.91 12.10
N ASP A 27 -21.35 15.97 12.91
CA ASP A 27 -20.19 16.55 13.62
C ASP A 27 -19.60 15.59 14.69
N VAL A 28 -19.55 14.29 14.43
CA VAL A 28 -18.78 13.35 15.26
C VAL A 28 -17.32 13.48 14.83
N THR A 29 -16.72 14.59 15.21
CA THR A 29 -15.29 14.77 15.14
C THR A 29 -14.67 14.09 16.34
N VAL A 30 -13.84 13.07 16.11
CA VAL A 30 -12.81 12.70 17.07
C VAL A 30 -12.02 13.98 17.35
N PRO A 31 -11.78 14.38 18.61
CA PRO A 31 -11.09 15.61 18.93
C PRO A 31 -9.79 15.70 18.13
N PHE A 32 -9.62 16.84 17.45
CA PHE A 32 -8.44 17.11 16.66
C PHE A 32 -7.36 17.67 17.57
N ASP A 33 -6.32 16.92 17.83
CA ASP A 33 -5.16 17.42 18.55
C ASP A 33 -4.10 17.92 17.56
N LYS A 34 -3.98 19.27 17.48
CA LYS A 34 -2.94 19.89 16.65
C LYS A 34 -1.54 19.62 17.20
N GLU A 35 -1.41 19.48 18.51
CA GLU A 35 -0.13 19.21 19.16
C GLU A 35 0.41 17.84 18.73
N GLU A 36 -0.43 16.82 18.58
CA GLU A 36 0.00 15.52 18.06
C GLU A 36 0.60 15.63 16.64
N ILE A 37 0.03 16.48 15.77
CA ILE A 37 0.55 16.69 14.42
C ILE A 37 1.89 17.41 14.45
N GLU A 38 1.99 18.47 15.26
CA GLU A 38 3.22 19.24 15.41
C GLU A 38 4.35 18.35 15.94
N VAL A 39 4.09 17.58 17.00
CA VAL A 39 5.05 16.64 17.59
C VAL A 39 5.47 15.57 16.60
N ALA A 40 4.53 14.94 15.87
CA ALA A 40 4.85 13.93 14.89
C ALA A 40 5.67 14.50 13.70
N THR A 41 5.33 15.72 13.27
CA THR A 41 6.05 16.42 12.19
C THR A 41 7.47 16.80 12.64
N GLU A 42 7.65 17.25 13.88
CA GLU A 42 8.95 17.58 14.46
C GLU A 42 9.84 16.32 14.53
N LYS A 43 9.33 15.20 15.05
CA LYS A 43 10.03 13.91 15.07
C LYS A 43 10.42 13.43 13.68
N ALA A 44 9.55 13.60 12.70
CA ALA A 44 9.88 13.32 11.31
C ALA A 44 10.98 14.24 10.75
N GLY A 45 11.18 15.41 11.34
CA GLY A 45 12.07 16.45 10.82
C GLY A 45 11.46 17.23 9.67
N GLY A 46 10.13 17.37 9.67
CA GLY A 46 9.34 18.03 8.64
C GLY A 46 8.43 17.02 7.90
N PHE A 47 7.86 17.47 6.77
CA PHE A 47 7.01 16.61 5.95
C PHE A 47 7.81 15.44 5.38
N ILE A 48 7.35 14.21 5.59
CA ILE A 48 7.97 12.97 5.06
C ILE A 48 7.80 12.96 3.54
N LYS A 49 8.90 13.00 2.82
CA LYS A 49 9.00 12.87 1.36
C LYS A 49 9.70 11.54 1.08
N GLY A 50 8.97 10.49 0.79
CA GLY A 50 9.50 9.13 0.75
C GLY A 50 9.28 8.40 -0.55
N VAL A 51 9.99 7.27 -0.67
CA VAL A 51 9.82 6.29 -1.74
C VAL A 51 9.95 4.88 -1.18
N CYS A 52 9.21 3.91 -1.76
CA CYS A 52 9.31 2.50 -1.46
C CYS A 52 10.34 1.81 -2.38
N HIS A 53 11.00 0.77 -1.86
CA HIS A 53 11.79 -0.21 -2.61
C HIS A 53 12.80 0.45 -3.56
N ALA A 54 13.63 1.36 -3.03
CA ALA A 54 14.63 2.05 -3.82
C ALA A 54 15.94 1.25 -3.88
N ASP A 55 16.53 1.19 -5.06
CA ASP A 55 17.94 0.82 -5.21
C ASP A 55 18.83 1.92 -4.62
N PRO A 56 20.11 1.63 -4.22
CA PRO A 56 20.97 2.58 -3.54
C PRO A 56 21.54 3.65 -4.49
N ASP A 57 20.71 4.26 -5.30
CA ASP A 57 21.02 5.41 -6.13
C ASP A 57 20.82 6.72 -5.33
N TYR A 58 21.64 6.91 -4.34
CA TYR A 58 21.49 8.00 -3.36
C TYR A 58 21.47 9.38 -3.99
N GLU A 59 22.23 9.60 -5.05
CA GLU A 59 22.30 10.90 -5.74
C GLU A 59 20.98 11.24 -6.42
N LEU A 60 20.40 10.28 -7.14
CA LEU A 60 19.09 10.50 -7.79
C LEU A 60 17.96 10.62 -6.74
N ILE A 61 18.02 9.84 -5.67
CA ILE A 61 17.03 9.92 -4.59
C ILE A 61 17.04 11.32 -3.95
N LYS A 62 18.22 11.84 -3.61
CA LYS A 62 18.37 13.20 -3.06
C LYS A 62 17.99 14.27 -4.07
N ASP A 63 18.37 14.10 -5.34
CA ASP A 63 18.01 15.02 -6.42
C ASP A 63 16.49 15.09 -6.64
N ALA A 64 15.77 13.99 -6.39
CA ALA A 64 14.31 13.95 -6.39
C ALA A 64 13.65 14.61 -5.16
N ASN A 65 14.42 15.23 -4.25
CA ASN A 65 13.96 15.78 -2.97
C ASN A 65 13.35 14.70 -2.04
N ILE A 66 13.77 13.44 -2.18
CA ILE A 66 13.34 12.33 -1.35
C ILE A 66 14.31 12.21 -0.16
N GLY A 67 13.78 12.22 1.05
CA GLY A 67 14.54 12.12 2.29
C GLY A 67 14.18 10.91 3.15
N TRP A 68 13.29 10.04 2.66
CA TRP A 68 12.85 8.85 3.36
C TRP A 68 12.79 7.64 2.42
N PHE A 69 13.27 6.51 2.93
CA PHE A 69 13.22 5.21 2.26
C PHE A 69 12.37 4.25 3.09
N ARG A 70 11.32 3.68 2.49
CA ARG A 70 10.43 2.71 3.13
C ARG A 70 10.72 1.31 2.63
N ASP A 71 10.93 0.39 3.57
CA ASP A 71 11.32 -0.98 3.25
C ASP A 71 10.89 -1.97 4.33
N ASP A 72 10.80 -3.26 3.98
CA ASP A 72 10.41 -4.35 4.86
C ASP A 72 11.62 -4.86 5.66
N ILE A 73 11.44 -5.00 6.98
CA ILE A 73 12.48 -5.57 7.85
C ILE A 73 12.35 -7.10 7.81
N PRO A 74 13.42 -7.85 7.49
CA PRO A 74 13.41 -9.30 7.66
C PRO A 74 13.23 -9.72 9.12
N PHE A 75 12.67 -10.92 9.34
CA PHE A 75 12.57 -11.49 10.68
C PHE A 75 13.97 -11.56 11.35
N PRO A 76 14.09 -11.17 12.64
CA PRO A 76 15.41 -10.86 13.20
C PRO A 76 16.24 -12.09 13.54
N TYR A 77 15.61 -13.24 13.75
CA TYR A 77 16.29 -14.45 14.21
C TYR A 77 16.25 -15.57 13.18
N ASP A 78 17.25 -16.44 13.23
CA ASP A 78 17.24 -17.74 12.57
C ASP A 78 16.60 -18.83 13.47
N LYS A 79 16.50 -20.06 12.96
CA LYS A 79 15.90 -21.18 13.70
C LYS A 79 16.70 -21.63 14.93
N ASP A 80 17.95 -21.19 15.05
CA ASP A 80 18.82 -21.45 16.19
C ASP A 80 18.79 -20.31 17.22
N GLY A 81 17.99 -19.27 16.98
CA GLY A 81 17.84 -18.09 17.84
C GLY A 81 18.95 -17.05 17.72
N ASN A 82 19.83 -17.16 16.71
CA ASN A 82 20.84 -16.15 16.42
C ASN A 82 20.24 -15.08 15.49
N LEU A 83 20.87 -13.90 15.44
CA LEU A 83 20.49 -12.89 14.45
C LEU A 83 20.63 -13.44 13.04
N SER A 84 19.55 -13.35 12.26
CA SER A 84 19.51 -13.88 10.91
C SER A 84 20.42 -13.10 9.96
N LYS A 85 20.96 -13.78 8.95
CA LYS A 85 21.81 -13.14 7.93
C LYS A 85 21.04 -12.11 7.11
N SER A 86 19.75 -12.38 6.85
CA SER A 86 18.86 -11.45 6.14
C SER A 86 18.68 -10.17 6.92
N TYR A 87 18.38 -10.24 8.22
CA TYR A 87 18.27 -9.07 9.08
C TYR A 87 19.57 -8.25 9.15
N LEU A 88 20.68 -8.93 9.39
CA LEU A 88 21.99 -8.26 9.45
C LEU A 88 22.37 -7.61 8.10
N GLY A 89 22.10 -8.30 6.99
CA GLY A 89 22.30 -7.76 5.64
C GLY A 89 21.43 -6.53 5.37
N TRP A 90 20.14 -6.60 5.71
CA TRP A 90 19.22 -5.47 5.61
C TRP A 90 19.68 -4.29 6.47
N LYS A 91 20.08 -4.54 7.71
CA LYS A 91 20.58 -3.48 8.61
C LYS A 91 21.80 -2.76 8.04
N GLU A 92 22.76 -3.47 7.45
CA GLU A 92 23.90 -2.84 6.78
C GLU A 92 23.49 -2.09 5.50
N TYR A 93 22.54 -2.63 4.75
CA TYR A 93 22.01 -2.00 3.55
C TYR A 93 21.36 -0.64 3.88
N VAL A 94 20.46 -0.58 4.84
CA VAL A 94 19.77 0.67 5.21
C VAL A 94 20.70 1.70 5.86
N LYS A 95 21.79 1.27 6.52
CA LYS A 95 22.84 2.18 7.00
C LYS A 95 23.49 2.98 5.87
N GLY A 96 23.52 2.44 4.65
CA GLY A 96 23.95 3.17 3.46
C GLY A 96 23.11 4.43 3.24
N TYR A 97 21.79 4.31 3.29
CA TYR A 97 20.86 5.44 3.16
C TYR A 97 21.03 6.46 4.31
N VAL A 98 21.16 5.97 5.55
CA VAL A 98 21.34 6.84 6.72
C VAL A 98 22.63 7.67 6.62
N LYS A 99 23.73 7.10 6.13
CA LYS A 99 24.99 7.83 5.87
C LYS A 99 24.81 8.98 4.88
N GLU A 100 23.89 8.82 3.95
CA GLU A 100 23.55 9.85 2.95
C GLU A 100 22.47 10.83 3.42
N GLY A 101 22.03 10.72 4.69
CA GLY A 101 21.01 11.58 5.28
C GLY A 101 19.57 11.20 4.94
N ILE A 102 19.35 10.02 4.38
CA ILE A 102 18.02 9.47 4.07
C ILE A 102 17.53 8.67 5.28
N LYS A 103 16.37 9.02 5.82
CA LYS A 103 15.78 8.35 6.97
C LYS A 103 15.07 7.07 6.55
N ILE A 104 14.97 6.11 7.46
CA ILE A 104 14.35 4.81 7.22
C ILE A 104 12.94 4.77 7.82
N PHE A 105 11.98 4.38 7.00
CA PHE A 105 10.63 4.04 7.37
C PHE A 105 10.48 2.51 7.23
N ALA A 106 10.46 1.81 8.35
CA ALA A 106 10.62 0.38 8.39
C ALA A 106 9.29 -0.33 8.64
N ILE A 107 9.00 -1.38 7.86
CA ILE A 107 7.80 -2.22 8.01
C ILE A 107 8.21 -3.46 8.82
N THR A 108 7.48 -3.77 9.89
CA THR A 108 7.75 -5.00 10.67
C THR A 108 7.23 -6.24 9.94
N PRO A 109 7.80 -7.45 10.22
CA PRO A 109 7.41 -8.68 9.54
C PRO A 109 5.93 -9.03 9.66
N TYR A 110 5.47 -9.87 8.76
CA TYR A 110 4.09 -10.32 8.63
C TYR A 110 3.76 -11.47 9.60
N PRO A 111 2.48 -11.79 9.84
CA PRO A 111 2.09 -12.92 10.68
C PRO A 111 2.71 -14.26 10.25
N GLU A 112 2.80 -14.51 8.93
CA GLU A 112 3.39 -15.74 8.39
C GLU A 112 4.87 -15.88 8.80
N ASP A 113 5.64 -14.78 8.82
CA ASP A 113 7.03 -14.80 9.26
C ASP A 113 7.16 -15.24 10.72
N PHE A 114 6.28 -14.73 11.60
CA PHE A 114 6.27 -15.14 13.01
C PHE A 114 5.90 -16.62 13.17
N ILE A 115 4.92 -17.09 12.40
CA ILE A 115 4.48 -18.50 12.43
C ILE A 115 5.60 -19.42 11.94
N GLU A 116 6.34 -19.04 10.91
CA GLU A 116 7.49 -19.82 10.41
C GLU A 116 8.54 -20.06 11.50
N TYR A 117 8.69 -19.09 12.41
CA TYR A 117 9.60 -19.20 13.56
C TYR A 117 8.93 -19.74 14.85
N GLY A 118 7.73 -20.31 14.72
CA GLY A 118 7.02 -20.96 15.83
C GLY A 118 6.30 -20.02 16.78
N LEU A 119 6.14 -18.75 16.39
CA LEU A 119 5.47 -17.69 17.17
C LEU A 119 4.10 -17.35 16.56
N ASP A 120 3.17 -18.33 16.56
CA ASP A 120 1.81 -18.09 16.07
C ASP A 120 1.13 -16.99 16.90
N PRO A 121 0.75 -15.85 16.27
CA PRO A 121 0.10 -14.75 16.98
C PRO A 121 -1.26 -15.10 17.61
N ARG A 122 -1.90 -16.19 17.16
CA ARG A 122 -3.18 -16.68 17.69
C ARG A 122 -3.02 -17.41 19.03
N ASP A 123 -1.81 -17.85 19.36
CA ASP A 123 -1.51 -18.47 20.64
C ASP A 123 -1.14 -17.39 21.67
N PRO A 124 -1.96 -17.17 22.72
CA PRO A 124 -1.66 -16.19 23.76
C PRO A 124 -0.32 -16.42 24.47
N ALA A 125 0.20 -17.66 24.46
CA ALA A 125 1.50 -17.98 25.05
C ALA A 125 2.67 -17.31 24.31
N ASN A 126 2.50 -16.95 23.03
CA ASN A 126 3.53 -16.30 22.22
C ASN A 126 3.53 -14.76 22.34
N ARG A 127 2.52 -14.17 22.99
CA ARG A 127 2.38 -12.71 23.10
C ARG A 127 3.66 -12.01 23.57
N GLU A 128 4.23 -12.47 24.67
CA GLU A 128 5.43 -11.88 25.26
C GLU A 128 6.63 -11.95 24.28
N ALA A 129 6.83 -13.10 23.63
CA ALA A 129 7.91 -13.27 22.66
C ALA A 129 7.75 -12.36 21.42
N ILE A 130 6.51 -12.17 20.94
CA ILE A 130 6.21 -11.23 19.84
C ILE A 130 6.49 -9.80 20.29
N GLN A 131 6.11 -9.43 21.51
CA GLN A 131 6.40 -8.12 22.09
C GLN A 131 7.91 -7.90 22.29
N ASP A 132 8.66 -8.95 22.67
CA ASP A 132 10.13 -8.86 22.79
C ASP A 132 10.80 -8.60 21.45
N ILE A 133 10.31 -9.20 20.35
CA ILE A 133 10.80 -8.90 19.02
C ILE A 133 10.52 -7.44 18.64
N ALA A 134 9.33 -6.94 18.96
CA ALA A 134 8.99 -5.54 18.71
C ALA A 134 9.90 -4.58 19.50
N ARG A 135 10.17 -4.88 20.76
CA ARG A 135 11.14 -4.14 21.61
C ARG A 135 12.55 -4.18 21.01
N PHE A 136 12.98 -5.37 20.61
CA PHE A 136 14.29 -5.57 19.99
C PHE A 136 14.47 -4.66 18.77
N TYR A 137 13.50 -4.54 17.86
CA TYR A 137 13.62 -3.65 16.70
C TYR A 137 13.84 -2.19 17.12
N VAL A 138 13.09 -1.70 18.11
CA VAL A 138 13.25 -0.31 18.59
C VAL A 138 14.65 -0.08 19.19
N GLU A 139 15.16 -1.04 19.95
CA GLU A 139 16.45 -0.92 20.63
C GLU A 139 17.61 -1.05 19.65
N ASP A 140 17.60 -2.08 18.81
CA ASP A 140 18.72 -2.39 17.91
C ASP A 140 18.81 -1.46 16.69
N LEU A 141 17.68 -0.86 16.28
CA LEU A 141 17.60 0.05 15.14
C LEU A 141 17.53 1.53 15.54
N ARG A 142 17.74 1.83 16.82
CA ARG A 142 17.79 3.21 17.32
C ARG A 142 18.91 3.99 16.63
N GLY A 143 18.56 5.18 16.08
CA GLY A 143 19.47 6.00 15.29
C GLY A 143 19.63 5.55 13.83
N ILE A 144 18.93 4.49 13.42
CA ILE A 144 18.85 4.02 12.03
C ILE A 144 17.45 4.27 11.50
N VAL A 145 16.41 3.79 12.21
CA VAL A 145 15.00 3.89 11.83
C VAL A 145 14.39 5.15 12.44
N GLY A 146 13.69 5.91 11.63
CA GLY A 146 12.93 7.10 12.04
C GLY A 146 11.44 6.84 12.25
N ALA A 147 10.89 5.81 11.60
CA ALA A 147 9.50 5.41 11.75
C ALA A 147 9.33 3.90 11.59
N PHE A 148 8.48 3.28 12.41
CA PHE A 148 8.01 1.91 12.23
C PHE A 148 6.54 1.90 11.80
N GLN A 149 6.25 1.12 10.78
CA GLN A 149 4.92 0.67 10.41
C GLN A 149 4.78 -0.79 10.84
N ILE A 150 3.79 -1.08 11.66
CA ILE A 150 3.54 -2.43 12.10
C ILE A 150 2.81 -3.19 11.01
N THR A 151 3.48 -4.14 10.39
CA THR A 151 3.01 -4.92 9.23
C THR A 151 2.61 -4.04 8.03
N ASN A 152 2.00 -4.63 7.00
CA ASN A 152 1.49 -3.90 5.85
C ASN A 152 0.08 -4.36 5.49
N GLU A 153 -0.79 -3.41 5.13
CA GLU A 153 -2.11 -3.62 4.53
C GLU A 153 -2.96 -4.72 5.18
N MET A 154 -2.92 -4.83 6.52
CA MET A 154 -3.70 -5.81 7.26
C MET A 154 -5.19 -5.64 6.96
N GLY A 155 -5.81 -6.71 6.48
CA GLY A 155 -7.16 -6.74 5.93
C GLY A 155 -7.22 -7.21 4.49
N LEU A 156 -6.08 -7.26 3.79
CA LEU A 156 -5.92 -8.02 2.57
C LEU A 156 -5.44 -9.43 2.92
N ASP A 157 -6.08 -10.46 2.36
CA ASP A 157 -5.75 -11.87 2.63
C ASP A 157 -4.26 -12.15 2.48
N ARG A 158 -3.62 -11.54 1.49
CA ARG A 158 -2.20 -11.68 1.21
C ARG A 158 -1.29 -11.36 2.39
N PHE A 159 -1.63 -10.34 3.18
CA PHE A 159 -0.80 -9.85 4.27
C PHE A 159 -1.34 -10.23 5.64
N THR A 160 -2.61 -10.67 5.70
CA THR A 160 -3.30 -10.98 6.94
C THR A 160 -3.27 -12.46 7.28
N TYR A 161 -3.23 -13.32 6.24
CA TYR A 161 -3.27 -14.77 6.42
C TYR A 161 -2.16 -15.26 7.38
N PRO A 162 -2.47 -16.20 8.30
CA PRO A 162 -3.76 -16.85 8.46
C PRO A 162 -4.68 -16.22 9.51
N LEU A 163 -4.49 -14.94 9.86
CA LEU A 163 -5.22 -14.27 10.91
C LEU A 163 -6.62 -13.82 10.47
N GLU A 164 -7.59 -13.94 11.36
CA GLU A 164 -8.85 -13.22 11.25
C GLU A 164 -8.67 -11.74 11.61
N MET A 165 -9.65 -10.87 11.28
CA MET A 165 -9.50 -9.42 11.43
C MET A 165 -9.31 -8.94 12.88
N ASP A 166 -9.85 -9.62 13.85
CA ASP A 166 -9.64 -9.35 15.28
C ASP A 166 -8.27 -9.81 15.74
N GLU A 167 -7.80 -10.95 15.28
CA GLU A 167 -6.44 -11.45 15.52
C GLU A 167 -5.39 -10.54 14.87
N ALA A 168 -5.69 -10.03 13.66
CA ALA A 168 -4.84 -9.06 12.97
C ALA A 168 -4.70 -7.73 13.75
N ALA A 169 -5.82 -7.20 14.26
CA ALA A 169 -5.80 -6.00 15.09
C ALA A 169 -5.02 -6.21 16.39
N GLU A 170 -5.13 -7.40 17.00
CA GLU A 170 -4.38 -7.76 18.19
C GLU A 170 -2.89 -7.91 17.90
N PHE A 171 -2.52 -8.52 16.78
CA PHE A 171 -1.12 -8.66 16.35
C PHE A 171 -0.44 -7.31 16.13
N ILE A 172 -1.14 -6.36 15.50
CA ILE A 172 -0.65 -4.97 15.38
C ILE A 172 -0.53 -4.33 16.76
N GLY A 173 -1.61 -4.45 17.55
CA GLY A 173 -1.74 -3.77 18.82
C GLY A 173 -0.70 -4.19 19.85
N MET A 174 -0.39 -5.49 19.96
CA MET A 174 0.62 -5.98 20.91
C MET A 174 2.03 -5.46 20.60
N GLN A 175 2.38 -5.28 19.32
CA GLN A 175 3.65 -4.71 18.92
C GLN A 175 3.71 -3.19 19.24
N LEU A 176 2.64 -2.44 18.91
CA LEU A 176 2.54 -1.02 19.28
C LEU A 176 2.64 -0.79 20.78
N GLU A 177 1.94 -1.63 21.58
CA GLU A 177 1.97 -1.58 23.03
C GLU A 177 3.40 -1.77 23.58
N ALA A 178 4.15 -2.71 22.99
CA ALA A 178 5.53 -3.00 23.37
C ALA A 178 6.52 -1.89 23.00
N MET A 179 6.34 -1.30 21.81
CA MET A 179 7.22 -0.25 21.30
C MET A 179 6.99 1.12 21.94
N ALA A 180 5.73 1.47 22.24
CA ALA A 180 5.35 2.82 22.66
C ALA A 180 6.17 3.37 23.85
N PRO A 181 6.43 2.61 24.94
CA PRO A 181 7.15 3.15 26.09
C PRO A 181 8.65 3.39 25.83
N ILE A 182 9.25 2.78 24.80
CA ILE A 182 10.70 2.79 24.56
C ILE A 182 11.11 3.45 23.25
N LYS A 183 10.14 3.85 22.39
CA LYS A 183 10.40 4.36 21.04
C LYS A 183 11.19 5.68 20.98
N GLY A 184 11.14 6.51 22.02
CA GLY A 184 11.74 7.84 21.99
C GLY A 184 11.18 8.72 20.85
N ASP A 185 12.07 9.20 19.98
CA ASP A 185 11.67 10.05 18.83
C ASP A 185 11.23 9.26 17.59
N ILE A 186 11.29 7.92 17.63
CA ILE A 186 10.83 7.10 16.53
C ILE A 186 9.30 7.17 16.45
N LEU A 187 8.77 7.42 15.26
CA LEU A 187 7.33 7.35 15.01
C LEU A 187 6.88 5.89 14.92
N ILE A 188 5.75 5.56 15.51
CA ILE A 188 5.14 4.23 15.38
C ILE A 188 3.68 4.33 14.96
N GLY A 189 3.27 3.46 14.05
CA GLY A 189 1.90 3.39 13.56
C GLY A 189 1.66 2.13 12.74
N TYR A 190 0.54 2.09 12.09
CA TYR A 190 0.13 1.02 11.18
C TYR A 190 -0.55 1.64 9.96
N ASN A 191 -0.67 0.88 8.87
CA ASN A 191 -1.37 1.35 7.69
C ASN A 191 -2.68 0.59 7.43
N LEU A 192 -3.51 1.20 6.61
CA LEU A 192 -4.81 0.72 6.19
C LEU A 192 -4.95 0.87 4.68
N THR A 193 -5.68 -0.05 4.08
CA THR A 193 -6.22 0.09 2.72
C THR A 193 -7.71 0.44 2.77
N ALA A 194 -8.31 0.74 1.63
CA ALA A 194 -9.75 0.93 1.54
C ALA A 194 -10.54 -0.32 2.04
N GLN A 195 -9.99 -1.51 1.88
CA GLN A 195 -10.59 -2.77 2.35
C GLN A 195 -10.48 -2.95 3.86
N SER A 196 -9.42 -2.46 4.48
CA SER A 196 -9.19 -2.53 5.93
C SER A 196 -10.04 -1.55 6.73
N LEU A 197 -10.56 -0.48 6.10
CA LEU A 197 -11.39 0.54 6.75
C LEU A 197 -12.73 -0.02 7.22
N PHE A 198 -13.32 -0.85 6.40
CA PHE A 198 -14.63 -1.43 6.63
C PHE A 198 -14.55 -2.91 6.26
N PRO A 199 -14.51 -3.83 7.19
CA PRO A 199 -15.43 -3.83 8.33
C PRO A 199 -14.81 -3.90 9.70
N LYS A 200 -13.52 -4.16 9.93
CA LYS A 200 -13.20 -4.63 11.29
C LYS A 200 -11.89 -4.16 11.89
N VAL A 201 -10.79 -4.02 11.13
CA VAL A 201 -9.48 -3.71 11.73
C VAL A 201 -9.49 -2.33 12.39
N LEU A 202 -9.93 -1.30 11.68
CA LEU A 202 -9.92 0.07 12.21
C LEU A 202 -10.76 0.23 13.50
N PRO A 203 -12.01 -0.28 13.63
CA PRO A 203 -12.77 -0.15 14.86
C PRO A 203 -12.09 -0.80 16.06
N LEU A 204 -11.42 -1.95 15.88
CA LEU A 204 -10.69 -2.64 16.92
C LEU A 204 -9.43 -1.88 17.34
N MET A 205 -8.68 -1.37 16.35
CA MET A 205 -7.52 -0.52 16.60
C MET A 205 -7.92 0.74 17.38
N MET A 206 -9.00 1.40 16.98
CA MET A 206 -9.51 2.61 17.64
C MET A 206 -9.92 2.36 19.08
N ARG A 207 -10.52 1.19 19.38
CA ARG A 207 -10.97 0.82 20.72
C ARG A 207 -9.81 0.54 21.67
N ASP A 208 -8.84 -0.26 21.23
CA ASP A 208 -7.90 -0.89 22.15
C ASP A 208 -6.47 -0.34 22.06
N TYR A 209 -6.02 0.05 20.85
CA TYR A 209 -4.60 0.29 20.57
C TYR A 209 -4.25 1.70 20.07
N HIS A 210 -5.25 2.48 19.73
CA HIS A 210 -5.07 3.82 19.12
C HIS A 210 -4.18 4.76 19.94
N LYS A 211 -4.24 4.65 21.27
CA LYS A 211 -3.42 5.46 22.21
C LYS A 211 -1.91 5.25 22.06
N TYR A 212 -1.48 4.15 21.44
CA TYR A 212 -0.08 3.81 21.25
C TYR A 212 0.49 4.36 19.93
N CYS A 213 -0.37 4.77 18.98
CA CYS A 213 0.04 5.24 17.67
C CYS A 213 0.39 6.72 17.66
N ASP A 214 1.46 7.10 16.95
CA ASP A 214 1.77 8.48 16.59
C ASP A 214 1.05 8.91 15.31
N TYR A 215 0.80 7.97 14.39
CA TYR A 215 0.15 8.20 13.10
C TYR A 215 -0.70 7.01 12.67
N VAL A 216 -1.60 7.25 11.72
CA VAL A 216 -2.26 6.20 10.94
C VAL A 216 -1.81 6.33 9.49
N GLY A 217 -1.32 5.25 8.95
CA GLY A 217 -0.90 5.14 7.55
C GLY A 217 -2.07 4.79 6.63
N MET A 218 -1.95 5.18 5.37
CA MET A 218 -2.89 4.82 4.30
C MET A 218 -2.14 4.42 3.05
N ASP A 219 -2.61 3.34 2.41
CA ASP A 219 -2.20 2.93 1.08
C ASP A 219 -3.38 3.13 0.14
N ILE A 220 -3.19 3.96 -0.88
CA ILE A 220 -4.27 4.39 -1.78
C ILE A 220 -3.77 4.38 -3.23
N TYR A 221 -4.43 3.58 -4.06
CA TYR A 221 -4.09 3.36 -5.47
C TYR A 221 -5.25 3.69 -6.40
N ILE A 222 -5.76 4.91 -6.30
CA ILE A 222 -6.84 5.40 -7.15
C ILE A 222 -6.48 5.21 -8.64
N GLY A 223 -7.41 4.60 -9.37
CA GLY A 223 -7.24 4.35 -10.79
C GLY A 223 -6.37 3.14 -11.13
N CYS A 224 -5.93 2.38 -10.12
CA CYS A 224 -5.20 1.13 -10.31
C CYS A 224 -5.90 -0.05 -9.65
N PHE A 225 -6.22 0.04 -8.35
CA PHE A 225 -6.88 -1.02 -7.58
C PHE A 225 -8.25 -0.62 -7.01
N GLU A 226 -8.58 0.67 -6.95
CA GLU A 226 -9.88 1.15 -6.47
C GLU A 226 -10.80 1.54 -7.63
N PRO A 227 -11.62 0.61 -8.14
CA PRO A 227 -12.40 0.81 -9.37
C PRO A 227 -13.50 1.86 -9.26
N VAL A 228 -13.92 2.20 -8.05
CA VAL A 228 -14.98 3.21 -7.80
C VAL A 228 -14.43 4.62 -7.64
N LEU A 229 -13.12 4.77 -7.48
CA LEU A 229 -12.43 6.04 -7.28
C LEU A 229 -11.76 6.47 -8.59
N LYS A 230 -12.46 7.28 -9.38
CA LYS A 230 -12.02 7.70 -10.71
C LYS A 230 -11.66 9.17 -10.83
N ASN A 231 -11.73 9.91 -9.73
CA ASN A 231 -11.40 11.33 -9.69
C ASN A 231 -10.25 11.56 -8.70
N ALA A 232 -9.20 12.22 -9.14
CA ALA A 232 -8.04 12.50 -8.30
C ALA A 232 -8.37 13.29 -7.00
N GLU A 233 -9.42 14.12 -7.00
CA GLU A 233 -9.90 14.81 -5.79
C GLU A 233 -10.43 13.85 -4.71
N GLN A 234 -10.78 12.62 -5.07
CA GLN A 234 -11.20 11.60 -4.10
C GLN A 234 -10.07 11.20 -3.15
N PHE A 235 -8.81 11.36 -3.54
CA PHE A 235 -7.66 11.23 -2.64
C PHE A 235 -7.81 12.10 -1.39
N VAL A 236 -8.05 13.38 -1.61
CA VAL A 236 -8.25 14.35 -0.53
C VAL A 236 -9.46 13.98 0.33
N THR A 237 -10.55 13.54 -0.31
CA THR A 237 -11.77 13.13 0.40
C THR A 237 -11.52 11.92 1.30
N VAL A 238 -10.81 10.90 0.81
CA VAL A 238 -10.46 9.70 1.58
C VAL A 238 -9.57 10.08 2.78
N LEU A 239 -8.53 10.87 2.57
CA LEU A 239 -7.65 11.30 3.66
C LEU A 239 -8.39 12.11 4.74
N LYS A 240 -9.30 13.02 4.33
CA LYS A 240 -10.17 13.74 5.28
C LYS A 240 -11.10 12.81 6.05
N LEU A 241 -11.62 11.77 5.42
CA LEU A 241 -12.45 10.77 6.08
C LEU A 241 -11.64 10.02 7.15
N ILE A 242 -10.44 9.52 6.78
CA ILE A 242 -9.57 8.81 7.73
C ILE A 242 -9.20 9.71 8.90
N ARG A 243 -8.85 10.96 8.63
CA ARG A 243 -8.58 11.94 9.68
C ARG A 243 -9.75 12.10 10.65
N ARG A 244 -10.98 12.19 10.14
CA ARG A 244 -12.19 12.28 10.98
C ARG A 244 -12.42 11.03 11.80
N LEU A 245 -12.15 9.84 11.24
CA LEU A 245 -12.33 8.58 11.92
C LEU A 245 -11.29 8.33 13.00
N THR A 246 -10.04 8.71 12.76
CA THR A 246 -8.92 8.34 13.63
C THR A 246 -8.46 9.45 14.57
N GLY A 247 -8.64 10.71 14.19
CA GLY A 247 -8.08 11.81 14.96
C GLY A 247 -6.55 11.95 14.91
N LYS A 248 -5.83 11.03 14.27
CA LYS A 248 -4.35 10.98 14.22
C LYS A 248 -3.75 11.70 13.02
N PRO A 249 -2.49 12.11 13.09
CA PRO A 249 -1.71 12.48 11.92
C PRO A 249 -1.77 11.34 10.88
N ILE A 250 -1.82 11.71 9.59
CA ILE A 250 -1.87 10.73 8.50
C ILE A 250 -0.54 10.71 7.76
N ILE A 251 -0.03 9.51 7.48
CA ILE A 251 1.03 9.30 6.50
C ILE A 251 0.43 8.51 5.33
N LEU A 252 0.54 9.04 4.12
CA LEU A 252 0.25 8.27 2.92
C LEU A 252 1.46 7.35 2.69
N CYS A 253 1.37 6.11 3.23
CA CYS A 253 2.49 5.16 3.31
C CYS A 253 2.80 4.54 1.97
N GLU A 254 1.77 4.40 1.14
CA GLU A 254 1.92 4.04 -0.26
C GLU A 254 0.90 4.77 -1.11
N PHE A 255 1.35 5.34 -2.18
CA PHE A 255 0.51 5.69 -3.30
C PHE A 255 1.32 5.68 -4.59
N GLY A 256 0.67 5.35 -5.66
CA GLY A 256 1.31 5.26 -6.95
C GLY A 256 0.31 5.39 -8.09
N TYR A 257 0.84 5.44 -9.30
CA TYR A 257 0.07 5.39 -10.53
C TYR A 257 0.86 4.63 -11.59
N ILE A 258 0.22 3.69 -12.27
CA ILE A 258 0.92 2.83 -13.24
C ILE A 258 1.17 3.61 -14.54
N GLY A 259 2.44 3.63 -14.97
CA GLY A 259 2.88 4.34 -16.17
C GLY A 259 2.58 3.60 -17.49
N LEU A 260 2.00 2.41 -17.45
CA LEU A 260 1.64 1.61 -18.62
C LEU A 260 0.58 0.59 -18.24
N GLY A 261 -0.31 0.25 -19.16
CA GLY A 261 -1.28 -0.82 -19.00
C GLY A 261 -2.64 -0.40 -19.55
N GLU A 262 -3.20 -1.28 -20.35
CA GLU A 262 -4.51 -1.11 -20.97
C GLU A 262 -5.30 -2.41 -20.87
N PRO A 263 -6.64 -2.33 -20.88
CA PRO A 263 -7.50 -3.50 -20.95
C PRO A 263 -7.20 -4.30 -22.23
N LYS A 264 -7.11 -5.61 -22.13
CA LYS A 264 -6.96 -6.49 -23.29
C LYS A 264 -8.31 -6.81 -23.92
N SER A 265 -8.33 -6.86 -25.24
CA SER A 265 -9.48 -7.32 -26.00
C SER A 265 -9.81 -8.79 -25.69
N ASN A 266 -11.07 -9.18 -25.88
CA ASN A 266 -11.49 -10.59 -25.75
C ASN A 266 -10.68 -11.58 -26.61
N ARG A 267 -10.09 -11.11 -27.71
CA ARG A 267 -9.20 -11.91 -28.56
C ARG A 267 -7.88 -12.19 -27.88
N GLU A 268 -7.29 -11.18 -27.25
CA GLU A 268 -6.02 -11.28 -26.50
C GLU A 268 -6.21 -12.13 -25.25
N LYS A 269 -7.28 -11.92 -24.47
CA LYS A 269 -7.61 -12.76 -23.31
C LYS A 269 -7.76 -14.24 -23.69
N LYS A 270 -8.42 -14.54 -24.80
CA LYS A 270 -8.51 -15.92 -25.33
C LYS A 270 -7.15 -16.46 -25.78
N ALA A 271 -6.27 -15.62 -26.31
CA ALA A 271 -4.93 -16.05 -26.67
C ALA A 271 -4.10 -16.43 -25.44
N ILE A 272 -4.22 -15.68 -24.35
CA ILE A 272 -3.58 -15.98 -23.06
C ILE A 272 -4.12 -17.29 -22.50
N LEU A 273 -5.44 -17.49 -22.44
CA LEU A 273 -6.02 -18.75 -21.95
C LEU A 273 -5.56 -19.98 -22.76
N LYS A 274 -5.35 -19.83 -24.07
CA LYS A 274 -4.81 -20.90 -24.92
C LYS A 274 -3.38 -21.27 -24.55
N GLN A 275 -2.56 -20.35 -24.07
CA GLN A 275 -1.22 -20.66 -23.58
C GLN A 275 -1.26 -21.64 -22.41
N TYR A 276 -2.33 -21.57 -21.61
CA TYR A 276 -2.58 -22.46 -20.47
C TYR A 276 -3.49 -23.65 -20.82
N GLY A 277 -3.76 -23.90 -22.11
CA GLY A 277 -4.50 -25.09 -22.60
C GLY A 277 -6.02 -24.91 -22.67
N TYR A 278 -6.57 -23.71 -22.48
CA TYR A 278 -8.01 -23.47 -22.42
C TYR A 278 -8.53 -22.56 -23.53
N LYS A 279 -9.76 -22.85 -24.02
CA LYS A 279 -10.39 -22.07 -25.10
C LYS A 279 -11.20 -20.88 -24.62
N SER A 280 -11.58 -20.85 -23.34
CA SER A 280 -12.44 -19.83 -22.75
C SER A 280 -12.35 -19.86 -21.23
N GLU A 281 -12.70 -18.75 -20.56
CA GLU A 281 -12.85 -18.69 -19.10
C GLU A 281 -13.81 -19.74 -18.56
N TRP A 282 -14.94 -19.95 -19.24
CA TRP A 282 -15.91 -20.96 -18.84
C TRP A 282 -15.30 -22.36 -18.77
N ALA A 283 -14.45 -22.73 -19.75
CA ALA A 283 -13.76 -24.01 -19.73
C ALA A 283 -12.75 -24.09 -18.58
N ALA A 284 -11.99 -23.02 -18.34
CA ALA A 284 -11.03 -22.93 -17.24
C ALA A 284 -11.74 -22.95 -15.87
N LYS A 285 -12.82 -22.20 -15.70
CA LYS A 285 -13.63 -22.20 -14.45
C LYS A 285 -14.19 -23.57 -14.11
N LYS A 286 -14.52 -24.40 -15.11
CA LYS A 286 -14.99 -25.79 -14.90
C LYS A 286 -13.91 -26.75 -14.48
N ASP A 287 -12.68 -26.48 -14.81
CA ASP A 287 -11.52 -27.32 -14.57
C ASP A 287 -10.42 -26.51 -13.88
N ILE A 288 -10.82 -25.79 -12.84
CA ILE A 288 -9.99 -24.75 -12.22
C ILE A 288 -8.69 -25.31 -11.64
N ASP A 289 -8.71 -26.53 -11.11
CA ASP A 289 -7.54 -27.15 -10.51
C ASP A 289 -6.44 -27.44 -11.56
N ASN A 290 -6.84 -28.01 -12.68
CA ASN A 290 -5.90 -28.23 -13.79
C ASN A 290 -5.49 -26.90 -14.45
N PHE A 291 -6.40 -25.92 -14.49
CA PHE A 291 -6.06 -24.60 -14.99
C PHE A 291 -4.97 -23.93 -14.13
N ILE A 292 -5.12 -23.94 -12.80
CA ILE A 292 -4.12 -23.40 -11.86
C ILE A 292 -2.78 -24.11 -12.02
N ASN A 293 -2.77 -25.44 -12.16
CA ASN A 293 -1.55 -26.21 -12.37
C ASN A 293 -0.79 -25.85 -13.66
N ASN A 294 -1.46 -25.27 -14.65
CA ASN A 294 -0.85 -24.84 -15.93
C ASN A 294 -0.38 -23.37 -15.90
N LEU A 295 -0.62 -22.63 -14.81
CA LEU A 295 -0.16 -21.25 -14.66
C LEU A 295 1.35 -21.17 -14.41
N PRO A 296 1.97 -19.99 -14.60
CA PRO A 296 3.33 -19.74 -14.14
C PRO A 296 3.49 -20.08 -12.66
N GLU A 297 4.69 -20.48 -12.28
CA GLU A 297 4.99 -20.95 -10.93
C GLU A 297 4.65 -19.88 -9.88
N GLU A 298 5.01 -18.63 -10.12
CA GLU A 298 4.77 -17.51 -9.23
C GLU A 298 3.27 -17.33 -8.97
N LEU A 299 2.45 -17.27 -10.02
CA LEU A 299 1.00 -17.10 -9.87
C LEU A 299 0.34 -18.32 -9.23
N ARG A 300 0.86 -19.52 -9.49
CA ARG A 300 0.40 -20.75 -8.84
C ARG A 300 0.68 -20.72 -7.35
N ASN A 301 1.90 -20.35 -6.95
CA ASN A 301 2.31 -20.28 -5.54
C ASN A 301 1.47 -19.26 -4.76
N GLU A 302 1.17 -18.10 -5.34
CA GLU A 302 0.24 -17.13 -4.75
C GLU A 302 -1.17 -17.72 -4.55
N PHE A 303 -1.56 -18.69 -5.38
CA PHE A 303 -2.87 -19.32 -5.33
C PHE A 303 -2.95 -20.51 -4.38
N ASP A 304 -1.83 -21.07 -3.96
CA ASP A 304 -1.75 -22.24 -3.06
C ASP A 304 -2.39 -21.98 -1.70
N ARG A 305 -2.35 -20.72 -1.21
CA ARG A 305 -3.04 -20.31 0.03
C ARG A 305 -4.56 -20.52 0.01
N TYR A 306 -5.14 -20.66 -1.16
CA TYR A 306 -6.58 -20.89 -1.37
C TYR A 306 -6.89 -22.35 -1.74
N ALA A 307 -5.95 -23.28 -1.57
CA ALA A 307 -6.09 -24.69 -1.96
C ALA A 307 -7.29 -25.38 -1.30
N ASP A 308 -7.60 -25.01 -0.07
CA ASP A 308 -8.72 -25.56 0.72
C ASP A 308 -10.09 -24.97 0.36
N GLU A 309 -10.13 -23.89 -0.43
CA GLU A 309 -11.38 -23.31 -0.87
C GLU A 309 -12.07 -24.14 -1.95
N SER A 310 -13.40 -24.01 -2.04
CA SER A 310 -14.16 -24.73 -3.08
C SER A 310 -13.72 -24.29 -4.49
N PRO A 311 -13.80 -25.20 -5.50
CA PRO A 311 -13.44 -24.86 -6.89
C PRO A 311 -14.16 -23.61 -7.43
N LYS A 312 -15.40 -23.39 -7.00
CA LYS A 312 -16.16 -22.21 -7.39
C LYS A 312 -15.58 -20.90 -6.85
N ILE A 313 -15.13 -20.91 -5.58
CA ILE A 313 -14.53 -19.72 -4.96
C ILE A 313 -13.19 -19.45 -5.62
N ARG A 314 -12.34 -20.46 -5.79
CA ARG A 314 -11.05 -20.31 -6.49
C ARG A 314 -11.21 -19.79 -7.93
N ALA A 315 -12.21 -20.28 -8.67
CA ALA A 315 -12.51 -19.77 -10.01
C ALA A 315 -12.93 -18.28 -9.99
N ASN A 316 -13.70 -17.85 -9.00
CA ASN A 316 -14.08 -16.45 -8.87
C ASN A 316 -12.87 -15.57 -8.52
N ARG A 317 -11.99 -16.00 -7.59
CA ARG A 317 -10.75 -15.28 -7.26
C ARG A 317 -9.87 -15.08 -8.49
N MET A 318 -9.72 -16.11 -9.34
CA MET A 318 -8.89 -16.05 -10.54
C MET A 318 -9.44 -15.13 -11.63
N PHE A 319 -10.75 -15.15 -11.87
CA PHE A 319 -11.36 -14.50 -13.04
C PHE A 319 -12.19 -13.26 -12.73
N GLU A 320 -12.55 -13.03 -11.47
CA GLU A 320 -13.41 -11.93 -11.04
C GLU A 320 -12.80 -11.10 -9.90
N GLY A 321 -11.65 -11.52 -9.39
CA GLY A 321 -10.91 -10.88 -8.30
C GLY A 321 -9.61 -10.21 -8.76
N GLU A 322 -8.73 -9.97 -7.81
CA GLU A 322 -7.44 -9.29 -8.02
C GLU A 322 -6.51 -10.02 -9.00
N PHE A 323 -6.54 -11.37 -9.00
CA PHE A 323 -5.67 -12.17 -9.87
C PHE A 323 -6.01 -12.04 -11.35
N SER A 324 -7.19 -11.56 -11.73
CA SER A 324 -7.57 -11.43 -13.13
C SER A 324 -6.66 -10.44 -13.89
N ASN A 325 -6.20 -9.39 -13.24
CA ASN A 325 -5.27 -8.43 -13.81
C ASN A 325 -3.92 -9.09 -14.12
N HIS A 326 -3.41 -9.91 -13.20
CA HIS A 326 -2.18 -10.67 -13.38
C HIS A 326 -2.32 -11.77 -14.44
N LEU A 327 -3.42 -12.52 -14.41
CA LEU A 327 -3.70 -13.56 -15.40
C LEU A 327 -3.71 -13.01 -16.84
N TYR A 328 -4.40 -11.88 -17.04
CA TYR A 328 -4.52 -11.27 -18.35
C TYR A 328 -3.44 -10.25 -18.66
N ARG A 329 -2.58 -9.92 -17.68
CA ARG A 329 -1.50 -8.93 -17.84
C ARG A 329 -2.08 -7.59 -18.34
N GLU A 330 -3.10 -7.09 -17.64
CA GLU A 330 -3.83 -5.88 -18.00
C GLU A 330 -4.18 -5.04 -16.77
N LEU A 331 -4.54 -3.80 -17.00
CA LEU A 331 -5.38 -3.03 -16.07
C LEU A 331 -6.80 -3.05 -16.61
N GLN A 332 -7.74 -3.47 -15.76
CA GLN A 332 -9.14 -3.58 -16.19
C GLN A 332 -9.70 -2.22 -16.60
N ASP A 333 -10.61 -2.24 -17.59
CA ASP A 333 -11.31 -1.05 -18.04
C ASP A 333 -12.07 -0.39 -16.87
N GLY A 334 -11.92 0.91 -16.77
CA GLY A 334 -12.58 1.71 -15.75
C GLY A 334 -11.80 1.93 -14.47
N PHE A 335 -10.59 1.40 -14.31
CA PHE A 335 -9.72 1.72 -13.18
C PHE A 335 -8.96 3.05 -13.36
N GLY A 336 -8.74 3.50 -14.59
CA GLY A 336 -8.05 4.76 -14.84
C GLY A 336 -8.75 5.98 -14.21
N VAL A 337 -7.96 6.93 -13.71
CA VAL A 337 -8.45 8.22 -13.21
C VAL A 337 -8.71 9.15 -14.40
N TYR A 338 -9.84 9.85 -14.37
CA TYR A 338 -10.20 10.80 -15.41
C TYR A 338 -9.11 11.87 -15.60
N GLY A 339 -8.62 12.00 -16.83
CA GLY A 339 -7.57 12.94 -17.21
C GLY A 339 -6.15 12.42 -17.04
N PHE A 340 -5.96 11.24 -16.48
CA PHE A 340 -4.65 10.64 -16.27
C PHE A 340 -4.60 9.24 -16.90
N PRO A 341 -4.28 9.12 -18.20
CA PRO A 341 -4.17 7.82 -18.85
C PRO A 341 -2.97 7.05 -18.28
N HIS A 342 -3.03 5.71 -18.32
CA HIS A 342 -1.91 4.84 -17.92
C HIS A 342 -0.78 4.89 -18.97
N THR A 343 -0.09 6.01 -18.99
CA THR A 343 1.10 6.29 -19.82
C THR A 343 2.18 6.93 -18.94
N PRO A 344 3.46 6.94 -19.34
CA PRO A 344 4.51 7.61 -18.57
C PRO A 344 4.19 9.09 -18.28
N GLN A 345 3.57 9.80 -19.24
CA GLN A 345 3.17 11.18 -19.03
C GLN A 345 1.93 11.32 -18.16
N GLY A 346 0.97 10.39 -18.27
CA GLY A 346 -0.22 10.35 -17.39
C GLY A 346 0.17 10.08 -15.94
N GLN A 347 1.10 9.15 -15.69
CA GLN A 347 1.72 8.90 -14.39
C GLN A 347 2.35 10.18 -13.82
N ALA A 348 3.17 10.84 -14.59
CA ALA A 348 3.82 12.10 -14.19
C ALA A 348 2.80 13.20 -13.84
N ASN A 349 1.78 13.38 -14.68
CA ASN A 349 0.74 14.38 -14.46
C ASN A 349 -0.09 14.06 -13.19
N PHE A 350 -0.36 12.78 -12.93
CA PHE A 350 -1.02 12.35 -11.71
C PHE A 350 -0.23 12.75 -10.45
N PHE A 351 1.08 12.50 -10.41
CA PHE A 351 1.92 12.91 -9.28
C PHE A 351 1.99 14.42 -9.11
N ARG A 352 2.13 15.19 -10.20
CA ARG A 352 2.10 16.66 -10.15
C ARG A 352 0.78 17.19 -9.59
N TYR A 353 -0.32 16.49 -9.85
CA TYR A 353 -1.64 16.90 -9.40
C TYR A 353 -1.89 16.51 -7.94
N VAL A 354 -1.58 15.27 -7.57
CA VAL A 354 -1.97 14.71 -6.26
C VAL A 354 -1.04 15.17 -5.13
N ILE A 355 0.29 15.10 -5.32
CA ILE A 355 1.25 15.36 -4.23
C ILE A 355 1.08 16.75 -3.60
N PRO A 356 0.99 17.85 -4.36
CA PRO A 356 0.81 19.16 -3.73
C PRO A 356 -0.51 19.30 -2.98
N ARG A 357 -1.58 18.66 -3.45
CA ARG A 357 -2.88 18.65 -2.75
C ARG A 357 -2.81 17.89 -1.43
N VAL A 358 -2.16 16.75 -1.41
CA VAL A 358 -1.93 15.99 -0.19
C VAL A 358 -1.07 16.78 0.79
N ARG A 359 0.00 17.41 0.32
CA ARG A 359 0.87 18.28 1.13
C ARG A 359 0.18 19.52 1.70
N SER A 360 -0.91 19.96 1.07
CA SER A 360 -1.69 21.11 1.57
C SER A 360 -2.61 20.77 2.75
N LEU A 361 -2.77 19.50 3.08
CA LEU A 361 -3.58 19.04 4.20
C LEU A 361 -2.76 19.11 5.49
N ASP A 362 -3.16 19.94 6.43
CA ASP A 362 -2.43 20.21 7.67
C ASP A 362 -2.26 19.00 8.60
N PHE A 363 -3.07 17.97 8.40
CA PHE A 363 -3.04 16.71 9.15
C PHE A 363 -2.25 15.59 8.45
N VAL A 364 -1.79 15.79 7.22
CA VAL A 364 -0.94 14.85 6.50
C VAL A 364 0.51 15.25 6.73
N ILE A 365 1.24 14.39 7.41
CA ILE A 365 2.64 14.64 7.77
C ILE A 365 3.63 13.95 6.84
N GLY A 366 3.15 13.19 5.85
CA GLY A 366 4.03 12.51 4.91
C GLY A 366 3.35 11.82 3.76
N THR A 367 4.15 11.59 2.73
CA THR A 367 3.77 10.89 1.50
C THR A 367 4.95 10.07 1.00
N ILE A 368 4.71 8.79 0.71
CA ILE A 368 5.71 7.83 0.23
C ILE A 368 5.22 7.25 -1.08
N VAL A 369 6.01 7.44 -2.14
CA VAL A 369 5.63 7.01 -3.49
C VAL A 369 5.98 5.54 -3.69
N TYR A 370 5.07 4.77 -4.19
CA TYR A 370 5.30 3.42 -4.68
C TYR A 370 5.49 3.46 -6.20
N CYS A 371 6.68 3.12 -6.71
CA CYS A 371 7.94 2.77 -6.07
C CYS A 371 9.11 3.44 -6.81
N TRP A 372 10.37 3.11 -6.45
CA TRP A 372 11.53 3.73 -7.08
C TRP A 372 11.72 3.30 -8.53
N SER A 373 11.84 1.99 -8.80
CA SER A 373 12.17 1.46 -10.13
C SER A 373 11.07 0.58 -10.71
N ASP A 374 10.96 0.58 -12.04
CA ASP A 374 10.18 -0.43 -12.76
C ASP A 374 10.82 -1.80 -12.54
N SER A 375 10.00 -2.82 -12.27
CA SER A 375 10.46 -4.19 -12.13
C SER A 375 10.60 -4.88 -13.50
N GLY A 376 11.59 -5.75 -13.64
CA GLY A 376 11.79 -6.57 -14.83
C GLY A 376 10.76 -7.68 -15.01
N ALA A 377 10.12 -8.13 -13.92
CA ALA A 377 9.05 -9.12 -13.92
C ALA A 377 8.06 -8.83 -12.78
N CYS A 378 6.81 -9.19 -12.99
CA CYS A 378 5.77 -9.13 -11.97
C CYS A 378 6.04 -10.21 -10.91
N TYR A 379 6.17 -9.81 -9.65
CA TYR A 379 6.43 -10.75 -8.56
C TYR A 379 5.23 -11.67 -8.26
N VAL A 380 4.02 -11.30 -8.69
CA VAL A 380 2.81 -12.13 -8.51
C VAL A 380 2.67 -13.19 -9.59
N CYS A 381 2.99 -12.88 -10.86
CA CYS A 381 2.75 -13.81 -11.97
C CYS A 381 4.00 -14.15 -12.80
N GLY A 382 5.19 -13.68 -12.44
CA GLY A 382 6.45 -13.92 -13.12
C GLY A 382 6.60 -13.33 -14.52
N GLN A 383 5.58 -12.65 -15.03
CA GLN A 383 5.55 -12.17 -16.42
C GLN A 383 6.12 -10.77 -16.55
N SER A 384 7.05 -10.56 -17.48
CA SER A 384 7.69 -9.27 -17.73
C SER A 384 6.78 -8.26 -18.44
N ASP A 385 5.72 -8.71 -19.10
CA ASP A 385 4.72 -7.86 -19.77
C ASP A 385 3.45 -7.60 -18.94
N CYS A 386 3.46 -8.00 -17.67
CA CYS A 386 2.39 -7.69 -16.73
C CYS A 386 2.57 -6.25 -16.18
N PRO A 387 1.66 -5.31 -16.49
CA PRO A 387 1.83 -3.93 -16.03
C PRO A 387 1.57 -3.74 -14.54
N VAL A 388 0.87 -4.69 -13.91
CA VAL A 388 0.32 -4.54 -12.56
C VAL A 388 1.42 -4.29 -11.53
N GLU A 389 2.58 -4.98 -11.66
CA GLU A 389 3.68 -4.83 -10.70
C GLU A 389 5.00 -4.38 -11.36
N THR A 390 4.98 -4.06 -12.65
CA THR A 390 6.23 -3.75 -13.36
C THR A 390 6.38 -2.30 -13.81
N LYS A 391 5.35 -1.44 -13.66
CA LYS A 391 5.33 -0.09 -14.26
C LYS A 391 4.98 1.05 -13.29
N TRP A 392 5.34 0.85 -12.04
CA TRP A 392 5.13 1.82 -10.97
C TRP A 392 6.29 2.82 -10.81
N GLY A 393 7.48 2.46 -11.28
CA GLY A 393 8.74 3.14 -10.99
C GLY A 393 8.77 4.62 -11.35
N LEU A 394 9.54 5.39 -10.58
CA LEU A 394 10.00 6.73 -10.93
C LEU A 394 11.13 6.68 -11.96
N VAL A 395 11.95 5.63 -11.89
CA VAL A 395 12.95 5.29 -12.90
C VAL A 395 12.55 4.00 -13.63
N ASP A 396 13.13 3.75 -14.79
CA ASP A 396 12.94 2.48 -15.48
C ASP A 396 13.79 1.35 -14.86
N GLY A 397 13.68 0.13 -15.40
CA GLY A 397 14.44 -1.01 -14.89
C GLY A 397 15.97 -0.93 -15.11
N GLU A 398 16.46 0.08 -15.85
CA GLU A 398 17.86 0.37 -16.05
C GLU A 398 18.35 1.54 -15.17
N GLY A 399 17.45 2.13 -14.35
CA GLY A 399 17.74 3.26 -13.47
C GLY A 399 17.62 4.63 -14.16
N ASN A 400 17.11 4.72 -15.39
CA ASN A 400 16.95 6.00 -16.05
C ASN A 400 15.70 6.74 -15.56
N PRO A 401 15.77 8.05 -15.26
CA PRO A 401 14.63 8.84 -14.82
C PRO A 401 13.48 8.87 -15.84
N LYS A 402 12.28 8.48 -15.43
CA LYS A 402 11.04 8.60 -16.19
C LYS A 402 10.41 9.98 -16.01
N PRO A 403 9.40 10.38 -16.82
CA PRO A 403 8.62 11.60 -16.58
C PRO A 403 8.08 11.71 -15.16
N ALA A 404 7.75 10.58 -14.50
CA ALA A 404 7.31 10.49 -13.11
C ALA A 404 8.36 10.98 -12.12
N TYR A 405 9.64 10.67 -12.33
CA TYR A 405 10.75 11.15 -11.50
C TYR A 405 10.77 12.68 -11.42
N TYR A 406 10.74 13.35 -12.57
CA TYR A 406 10.75 14.81 -12.62
C TYR A 406 9.49 15.42 -11.99
N ALA A 407 8.35 14.74 -12.12
CA ALA A 407 7.10 15.16 -11.51
C ALA A 407 7.16 15.11 -9.99
N VAL A 408 7.71 14.02 -9.42
CA VAL A 408 7.89 13.87 -7.97
C VAL A 408 8.95 14.85 -7.45
N LYS A 409 10.09 14.99 -8.13
CA LYS A 409 11.12 15.99 -7.81
C LYS A 409 10.53 17.39 -7.69
N GLU A 410 9.71 17.79 -8.65
CA GLU A 410 9.03 19.09 -8.67
C GLU A 410 8.04 19.20 -7.50
N ALA A 411 7.19 18.20 -7.32
CA ALA A 411 6.15 18.18 -6.30
C ALA A 411 6.70 18.08 -4.86
N PHE A 412 7.89 17.53 -4.67
CA PHE A 412 8.61 17.49 -3.40
C PHE A 412 9.52 18.68 -3.15
N SER A 413 9.69 19.59 -4.12
CA SER A 413 10.41 20.82 -3.90
C SER A 413 9.71 21.69 -2.84
N ASP A 414 10.46 22.60 -2.20
CA ASP A 414 9.93 23.49 -1.15
C ASP A 414 9.28 24.77 -1.71
N VAL A 415 8.92 24.78 -2.98
CA VAL A 415 8.16 25.86 -3.61
C VAL A 415 6.73 25.86 -3.05
N LYS A 416 6.35 26.93 -2.36
CA LYS A 416 5.16 26.98 -1.50
C LYS A 416 3.81 27.12 -2.19
N GLU A 417 3.74 27.44 -3.48
CA GLU A 417 2.46 27.69 -4.17
C GLU A 417 2.48 27.08 -5.58
N TYR A 418 1.52 26.20 -5.81
CA TYR A 418 1.18 25.70 -7.14
C TYR A 418 -0.23 26.16 -7.48
N GLU A 419 -0.40 26.91 -8.57
CA GLU A 419 -1.69 27.08 -9.22
C GLU A 419 -1.85 26.00 -10.29
N PHE A 420 -2.96 25.26 -10.22
CA PHE A 420 -3.30 24.23 -11.20
C PHE A 420 -4.39 24.77 -12.12
N GLU A 421 -4.12 24.84 -13.40
CA GLU A 421 -5.15 24.97 -14.42
C GLU A 421 -5.42 23.60 -15.04
N ILE A 422 -6.65 23.14 -14.95
CA ILE A 422 -7.14 21.96 -15.68
C ILE A 422 -7.72 22.47 -16.98
N CYS A 423 -7.05 22.19 -18.10
CA CYS A 423 -7.55 22.54 -19.40
C CYS A 423 -8.58 21.50 -19.87
N ASP A 424 -9.85 21.91 -20.04
CA ASP A 424 -11.01 21.04 -20.32
C ASP A 424 -10.94 20.22 -21.62
N LYS A 425 -9.98 20.46 -22.48
CA LYS A 425 -9.94 19.78 -23.80
C LYS A 425 -8.89 18.70 -23.96
N HIS A 426 -7.83 18.69 -23.16
CA HIS A 426 -6.74 17.70 -23.25
C HIS A 426 -6.09 17.36 -21.92
N PHE A 427 -6.68 17.76 -20.79
CA PHE A 427 -6.13 17.55 -19.44
C PHE A 427 -4.64 17.91 -19.35
N GLU A 428 -4.24 18.98 -20.02
CA GLU A 428 -2.91 19.54 -19.83
C GLU A 428 -2.88 20.22 -18.47
N ILE A 429 -2.01 19.75 -17.59
CA ILE A 429 -1.75 20.40 -16.33
C ILE A 429 -0.62 21.37 -16.56
N SER A 430 -0.92 22.66 -16.57
CA SER A 430 0.10 23.69 -16.49
C SER A 430 0.33 24.08 -15.04
N ILE A 431 1.59 24.05 -14.61
CA ILE A 431 2.00 24.50 -13.28
C ILE A 431 2.61 25.88 -13.49
N SER A 432 1.93 26.91 -12.99
CA SER A 432 2.53 28.23 -12.95
C SER A 432 3.21 28.43 -11.58
N LYS A 433 4.50 28.79 -11.60
CA LYS A 433 5.21 29.25 -10.40
C LYS A 433 4.86 30.71 -10.19
N LYS A 434 4.24 31.03 -9.06
CA LYS A 434 4.21 32.38 -8.52
C LYS A 434 5.38 32.63 -7.62
#